data_81da7f30a5d114c5057f4d7122e24f2d
#
_entry.id   81da7f30a5d114c5057f4d7122e24f2d
#
_cell.length_a   1.000
_cell.length_b   1.000
_cell.length_c   1.000
_cell.angle_alpha   90.00
_cell.angle_beta   90.00
_cell.angle_gamma   90.00
#
_symmetry.space_group_name_H-M   'P 1'
#
loop_
_entity.id
_entity.type
_entity.pdbx_description
1 polymer ?
#
loop_
_entity_poly.entity_id
_entity_poly.type
_entity_poly.pdbx_seq_one_letter_code
_entity_poly.pdbx_strand_id
1 'polypeptide(L)' 'MTGPQFTSWLAAMKAAGLARSDAECGRLLGISADTVVRMKTAGADLRTALACRALFHRLETWE' A
#
# COMPACT_ATOMS: atom_id res chain seq x y z
N MET A 1 8.38 6.39 -3.64
CA MET A 1 8.10 5.97 -2.24
C MET A 1 9.22 5.04 -1.80
N THR A 2 9.88 5.36 -0.70
CA THR A 2 10.95 4.52 -0.16
C THR A 2 10.38 3.30 0.55
N GLY A 3 11.25 2.32 0.86
CA GLY A 3 10.84 1.15 1.66
C GLY A 3 10.25 1.54 3.01
N PRO A 4 10.91 2.39 3.81
CA PRO A 4 10.32 2.88 5.07
C PRO A 4 8.99 3.61 4.90
N GLN A 5 8.83 4.40 3.85
CA GLN A 5 7.56 5.07 3.56
C GLN A 5 6.45 4.07 3.24
N PHE A 6 6.76 3.05 2.44
CA PHE A 6 5.80 2.00 2.12
C PHE A 6 5.40 1.21 3.38
N THR A 7 6.37 0.87 4.21
CA THR A 7 6.12 0.18 5.49
C THR A 7 5.24 1.03 6.41
N SER A 8 5.50 2.34 6.45
CA SER A 8 4.68 3.29 7.22
C SER A 8 3.25 3.33 6.72
N TRP A 9 3.05 3.29 5.39
CA TRP A 9 1.72 3.24 4.79
C TRP A 9 0.97 1.95 5.19
N LEU A 10 1.66 0.80 5.16
CA LEU A 10 1.07 -0.47 5.60
C LEU A 10 0.56 -0.38 7.04
N ALA A 11 1.38 0.18 7.92
CA ALA A 11 1.00 0.38 9.32
C ALA A 11 -0.19 1.33 9.46
N ALA A 12 -0.21 2.42 8.69
CA ALA A 12 -1.30 3.39 8.71
C ALA A 12 -2.62 2.77 8.24
N MET A 13 -2.58 1.94 7.19
CA MET A 13 -3.76 1.23 6.69
C MET A 13 -4.35 0.31 7.76
N LYS A 14 -3.50 -0.42 8.46
CA LYS A 14 -3.94 -1.31 9.54
C LYS A 14 -4.49 -0.52 10.73
N ALA A 15 -3.81 0.55 11.11
CA ALA A 15 -4.23 1.40 12.23
C ALA A 15 -5.57 2.08 11.95
N ALA A 16 -5.82 2.47 10.71
CA ALA A 16 -7.08 3.11 10.30
C ALA A 16 -8.22 2.10 10.09
N GLY A 17 -7.96 0.79 10.21
CA GLY A 17 -8.97 -0.24 9.99
C GLY A 17 -9.32 -0.46 8.53
N LEU A 18 -8.47 0.03 7.60
CA LEU A 18 -8.70 -0.11 6.16
C LEU A 18 -8.21 -1.46 5.62
N ALA A 19 -7.33 -2.11 6.34
CA ALA A 19 -6.82 -3.45 6.03
C ALA A 19 -6.47 -4.16 7.32
N ARG A 20 -6.54 -5.50 7.31
CA ARG A 20 -6.23 -6.32 8.47
C ARG A 20 -4.79 -6.81 8.49
N SER A 21 -4.15 -6.83 7.34
CA SER A 21 -2.82 -7.38 7.18
C SER A 21 -2.11 -6.76 6.00
N ASP A 22 -0.79 -6.98 5.91
CA ASP A 22 0.01 -6.56 4.76
C ASP A 22 -0.46 -7.24 3.48
N ALA A 23 -0.84 -8.52 3.55
CA ALA A 23 -1.36 -9.26 2.40
C ALA A 23 -2.67 -8.63 1.89
N GLU A 24 -3.54 -8.18 2.78
CA GLU A 24 -4.77 -7.49 2.38
C GLU A 24 -4.46 -6.15 1.72
N CYS A 25 -3.49 -5.40 2.22
CA CYS A 25 -3.01 -4.18 1.55
C CYS A 25 -2.54 -4.49 0.12
N GLY A 26 -1.81 -5.59 -0.05
CA GLY A 26 -1.37 -6.03 -1.38
C GLY A 26 -2.54 -6.33 -2.31
N ARG A 27 -3.56 -7.00 -1.82
CA ARG A 27 -4.77 -7.27 -2.62
C ARG A 27 -5.46 -5.99 -3.05
N LEU A 28 -5.54 -5.00 -2.17
CA LEU A 28 -6.12 -3.70 -2.50
C LEU A 28 -5.31 -2.97 -3.58
N LEU A 29 -3.99 -3.14 -3.57
CA LEU A 29 -3.10 -2.59 -4.60
C LEU A 29 -3.07 -3.42 -5.89
N GLY A 30 -3.62 -4.63 -5.88
CA GLY A 30 -3.55 -5.54 -7.01
C GLY A 30 -2.18 -6.20 -7.19
N ILE A 31 -1.43 -6.38 -6.11
CA ILE A 31 -0.10 -7.01 -6.13
C ILE A 31 -0.05 -8.21 -5.20
N SER A 32 0.95 -9.09 -5.41
CA SER A 32 1.12 -10.28 -4.60
C SER A 32 1.71 -9.94 -3.23
N ALA A 33 1.56 -10.85 -2.26
CA ALA A 33 2.16 -10.74 -0.95
C ALA A 33 3.69 -10.67 -1.04
N ASP A 34 4.31 -11.42 -1.96
CA ASP A 34 5.75 -11.38 -2.18
C ASP A 34 6.21 -10.00 -2.64
N THR A 35 5.44 -9.35 -3.50
CA THR A 35 5.74 -7.99 -3.96
C THR A 35 5.63 -7.00 -2.79
N VAL A 36 4.65 -7.14 -1.91
CA VAL A 36 4.54 -6.32 -0.71
C VAL A 36 5.80 -6.44 0.15
N VAL A 37 6.26 -7.67 0.38
CA VAL A 37 7.48 -7.92 1.17
C VAL A 37 8.69 -7.23 0.54
N ARG A 38 8.85 -7.34 -0.77
CA ARG A 38 9.97 -6.68 -1.48
C ARG A 38 9.91 -5.16 -1.38
N MET A 39 8.73 -4.59 -1.47
CA MET A 39 8.55 -3.14 -1.41
C MET A 39 8.87 -2.56 -0.03
N LYS A 40 8.79 -3.34 1.03
CA LYS A 40 9.19 -2.90 2.37
C LYS A 40 10.66 -2.50 2.43
N THR A 41 11.48 -3.07 1.57
CA THR A 41 12.92 -2.77 1.48
C THR A 41 13.22 -1.89 0.27
N ALA A 42 12.74 -2.29 -0.90
CA ALA A 42 13.07 -1.63 -2.17
C ALA A 42 12.26 -0.35 -2.43
N GLY A 43 11.12 -0.20 -1.75
CA GLY A 43 10.22 0.91 -2.02
C GLY A 43 9.24 0.59 -3.15
N ALA A 44 8.50 1.61 -3.57
CA ALA A 44 7.46 1.48 -4.58
C ALA A 44 7.60 2.60 -5.62
N ASP A 45 7.11 2.34 -6.83
CA ASP A 45 7.13 3.32 -7.90
C ASP A 45 6.05 4.41 -7.70
N LEU A 46 6.05 5.40 -8.58
CA LEU A 46 5.11 6.52 -8.49
C LEU A 46 3.65 6.05 -8.58
N ARG A 47 3.36 5.09 -9.46
CA ARG A 47 1.97 4.59 -9.60
C ARG A 47 1.50 3.94 -8.32
N THR A 48 2.34 3.14 -7.70
CA THR A 48 2.02 2.49 -6.42
C THR A 48 1.85 3.52 -5.31
N ALA A 49 2.71 4.53 -5.26
CA ALA A 49 2.61 5.60 -4.27
C ALA A 49 1.29 6.36 -4.41
N LEU A 50 0.86 6.66 -5.62
CA LEU A 50 -0.43 7.30 -5.88
C LEU A 50 -1.60 6.41 -5.47
N ALA A 51 -1.51 5.11 -5.76
CA ALA A 51 -2.51 4.13 -5.34
C ALA A 51 -2.59 4.03 -3.81
N CYS A 52 -1.45 4.02 -3.12
CA CYS A 52 -1.39 4.02 -1.66
C CYS A 52 -2.12 5.23 -1.08
N ARG A 53 -1.89 6.40 -1.64
CA ARG A 53 -2.56 7.64 -1.21
C ARG A 53 -4.07 7.54 -1.43
N ALA A 54 -4.47 7.09 -2.61
CA ALA A 54 -5.88 6.96 -2.96
C ALA A 54 -6.60 5.98 -2.01
N LEU A 55 -5.99 4.84 -1.71
CA LEU A 55 -6.55 3.84 -0.81
C LEU A 55 -6.67 4.37 0.61
N PHE A 56 -5.66 5.06 1.11
CA PHE A 56 -5.70 5.61 2.46
C PHE A 56 -6.79 6.67 2.61
N HIS A 57 -6.99 7.50 1.61
CA HIS A 57 -8.00 8.55 1.59
C HIS A 57 -9.35 8.08 1.04
N ARG A 58 -9.49 6.79 0.73
CA ARG A 58 -10.72 6.16 0.21
C ARG A 58 -11.24 6.84 -1.04
N LEU A 59 -10.35 7.20 -1.94
CA LEU A 59 -10.72 7.80 -3.22
C LEU A 59 -11.18 6.71 -4.18
N GLU A 60 -12.16 7.04 -5.00
CA GLU A 60 -12.65 6.15 -6.03
C GLU A 60 -11.71 6.15 -7.24
N THR A 61 -11.84 5.10 -8.07
CA THR A 61 -11.10 5.06 -9.33
C THR A 61 -11.56 6.17 -10.27
N TRP A 62 -10.66 6.60 -11.10
CA TRP A 62 -10.99 7.55 -12.15
C TRP A 62 -11.93 6.90 -13.16
N GLU A 63 -12.98 7.60 -13.54
CA GLU A 63 -13.96 7.14 -14.52
C GLU A 63 -14.13 8.09 -15.68
#